data_35ec2464d66081f50c68a150e02f8629
#
_entry.id   35ec2464d66081f50c68a150e02f8629
#
_cell.length_a   1.000
_cell.length_b   1.000
_cell.length_c   1.000
_cell.angle_alpha   90.00
_cell.angle_beta   90.00
_cell.angle_gamma   90.00
#
_symmetry.space_group_name_H-M   'P 1'
#
loop_
_entity.id
_entity.type
_entity.pdbx_description
1 polymer ?
#
loop_
_entity_poly.entity_id
_entity_poly.type
_entity_poly.pdbx_seq_one_letter_code
_entity_poly.pdbx_strand_id
1 'polypeptide(L)'
;MAKGSIKVTAENIFPIIKKFLYSDHEIFLRELISNATDATLKLKHLSTLGEIKGDIGNPIIEIKVDKEKKEIRIIDQGVGMTGDEVKKYINQIAFSGAEEFVEKYKDKVEDTGIIGHFGLGFYSSFMVAEKVEIFTKSFQEDAQAVRWECDGSPQYILEDVERTERGTEIVLHIAEDSTEFLEENRITQLLTKYNKFMPIPIKFGTREETLPLAEDAPEDAKPEKITVDNIVNNPTPAWTKNPTDLTEEDYADFYRELYPMQFEEPLFNIHLNVDYPFHLTGILYFPKLTKNIDQAKDKIQLYQNQVFVTDNVEGIVPDFLQMLRGVIDSPDIPLNVSRSYLQSDAAVKKIASYITRKVADKLISLFKNDRKAFEEKWNDIKIIIEYGMLSEEKFFEKSDKFALYPTVDDTYFTFEELEEKIKPLQTDKDNNLIILYASNIKSQHSYIDAAKEKGYEVLLLDSPIVSHLIQKLEGSKENIHFARVDADHIDNLINKDEAKISKLSDQEIEELKPIIEEVIPKKTYSVQLEAMDSSANPFIITQPEFMRRMKEMQATGGGGFMGMGNFPDMYNLVV
;
A
#
# COMPACT_ATOMS: atom_id res chain seq x y z
N MET A 1 55.47 -7.91 -5.64
CA MET A 1 54.00 -7.83 -5.70
C MET A 1 53.47 -9.23 -5.89
N ALA A 2 52.77 -9.80 -4.90
CA ALA A 2 52.07 -11.06 -5.06
C ALA A 2 50.70 -10.80 -5.67
N LYS A 3 50.41 -11.36 -6.84
CA LYS A 3 49.06 -11.39 -7.43
C LYS A 3 48.45 -12.75 -7.09
N GLY A 4 47.31 -12.74 -6.41
CA GLY A 4 46.53 -13.94 -6.08
C GLY A 4 45.08 -13.73 -6.51
N SER A 5 44.35 -14.82 -6.74
CA SER A 5 42.88 -14.79 -6.96
C SER A 5 42.19 -15.12 -5.64
N ILE A 6 41.10 -14.37 -5.34
CA ILE A 6 40.19 -14.72 -4.22
C ILE A 6 39.39 -15.93 -4.70
N LYS A 7 39.43 -17.02 -3.92
CA LYS A 7 38.62 -18.22 -4.19
C LYS A 7 37.54 -18.32 -3.12
N VAL A 8 36.32 -18.56 -3.54
CA VAL A 8 35.19 -18.88 -2.67
C VAL A 8 34.94 -20.39 -2.82
N THR A 9 34.98 -21.13 -1.70
CA THR A 9 34.70 -22.57 -1.69
C THR A 9 33.27 -22.81 -1.19
N ALA A 10 32.60 -23.84 -1.71
CA ALA A 10 31.28 -24.27 -1.29
C ALA A 10 31.19 -24.49 0.23
N GLU A 11 32.24 -25.05 0.85
CA GLU A 11 32.34 -25.28 2.30
C GLU A 11 32.09 -23.99 3.13
N ASN A 12 32.49 -22.85 2.61
CA ASN A 12 32.36 -21.58 3.31
C ASN A 12 31.01 -20.86 3.00
N ILE A 13 30.42 -21.12 1.84
CA ILE A 13 29.21 -20.43 1.39
C ILE A 13 27.92 -21.09 1.90
N PHE A 14 27.83 -22.42 1.92
CA PHE A 14 26.61 -23.11 2.39
C PHE A 14 26.18 -22.69 3.81
N PRO A 15 27.11 -22.61 4.82
CA PRO A 15 26.74 -22.11 6.15
C PRO A 15 26.28 -20.65 6.14
N ILE A 16 26.83 -19.83 5.22
CA ILE A 16 26.44 -18.42 5.09
C ILE A 16 25.04 -18.32 4.47
N ILE A 17 24.75 -19.08 3.43
CA ILE A 17 23.43 -19.15 2.80
C ILE A 17 22.39 -19.61 3.83
N LYS A 18 22.67 -20.73 4.53
CA LYS A 18 21.76 -21.31 5.52
C LYS A 18 21.49 -20.39 6.71
N LYS A 19 22.44 -19.57 7.13
CA LYS A 19 22.37 -18.81 8.39
C LYS A 19 22.13 -17.31 8.21
N PHE A 20 22.50 -16.71 7.08
CA PHE A 20 22.53 -15.26 6.91
C PHE A 20 21.84 -14.73 5.64
N LEU A 21 21.70 -15.54 4.59
CA LEU A 21 21.13 -15.06 3.33
C LEU A 21 19.61 -14.99 3.41
N TYR A 22 19.01 -15.90 4.13
CA TYR A 22 17.57 -16.01 4.28
C TYR A 22 17.19 -16.09 5.76
N SER A 23 16.44 -15.13 6.23
CA SER A 23 15.95 -15.06 7.61
C SER A 23 14.80 -16.03 7.91
N ASP A 24 14.15 -16.54 6.85
CA ASP A 24 12.95 -17.37 6.94
C ASP A 24 13.06 -18.59 6.03
N HIS A 25 12.89 -19.79 6.61
CA HIS A 25 12.95 -21.05 5.89
C HIS A 25 11.81 -21.22 4.87
N GLU A 26 10.69 -20.58 5.10
CA GLU A 26 9.49 -20.65 4.24
C GLU A 26 9.77 -20.28 2.78
N ILE A 27 10.76 -19.44 2.53
CA ILE A 27 11.04 -18.92 1.19
C ILE A 27 11.59 -19.95 0.20
N PHE A 28 12.04 -21.14 0.70
CA PHE A 28 12.53 -22.19 -0.20
C PHE A 28 11.53 -22.52 -1.30
N LEU A 29 10.23 -22.60 -0.95
CA LEU A 29 9.18 -22.94 -1.90
C LEU A 29 8.99 -21.84 -2.94
N ARG A 30 8.99 -20.58 -2.51
CA ARG A 30 8.93 -19.42 -3.42
C ARG A 30 10.07 -19.43 -4.43
N GLU A 31 11.30 -19.65 -3.98
CA GLU A 31 12.48 -19.63 -4.83
C GLU A 31 12.48 -20.79 -5.86
N LEU A 32 12.12 -22.00 -5.42
CA LEU A 32 12.05 -23.14 -6.33
C LEU A 32 10.93 -23.01 -7.36
N ILE A 33 9.75 -22.51 -6.97
CA ILE A 33 8.65 -22.23 -7.91
C ILE A 33 9.03 -21.09 -8.85
N SER A 34 9.74 -20.06 -8.39
CA SER A 34 10.26 -18.99 -9.26
C SER A 34 11.20 -19.55 -10.33
N ASN A 35 12.10 -20.47 -9.97
CA ASN A 35 12.98 -21.13 -10.92
C ASN A 35 12.20 -21.99 -11.95
N ALA A 36 11.19 -22.72 -11.49
CA ALA A 36 10.30 -23.50 -12.36
C ALA A 36 9.48 -22.60 -13.31
N THR A 37 9.05 -21.45 -12.81
CA THR A 37 8.38 -20.41 -13.60
C THR A 37 9.30 -19.86 -14.69
N ASP A 38 10.53 -19.49 -14.34
CA ASP A 38 11.53 -18.98 -15.29
C ASP A 38 11.87 -20.01 -16.38
N ALA A 39 12.03 -21.28 -16.01
CA ALA A 39 12.25 -22.36 -16.96
C ALA A 39 11.07 -22.49 -17.95
N THR A 40 9.85 -22.30 -17.47
CA THR A 40 8.64 -22.38 -18.28
C THR A 40 8.45 -21.13 -19.15
N LEU A 41 8.74 -19.94 -18.63
CA LEU A 41 8.72 -18.69 -19.41
C LEU A 41 9.76 -18.70 -20.53
N LYS A 42 10.98 -19.16 -20.25
CA LYS A 42 12.03 -19.36 -21.28
C LYS A 42 11.52 -20.27 -22.39
N LEU A 43 10.85 -21.37 -22.06
CA LEU A 43 10.27 -22.27 -23.05
C LEU A 43 9.24 -21.56 -23.94
N LYS A 44 8.32 -20.81 -23.33
CA LYS A 44 7.31 -20.02 -24.06
C LYS A 44 7.97 -19.00 -25.00
N HIS A 45 8.97 -18.26 -24.53
CA HIS A 45 9.71 -17.30 -25.35
C HIS A 45 10.43 -17.96 -26.52
N LEU A 46 11.14 -19.05 -26.29
CA LEU A 46 11.83 -19.79 -27.36
C LEU A 46 10.85 -20.35 -28.40
N SER A 47 9.66 -20.79 -27.96
CA SER A 47 8.58 -21.23 -28.86
C SER A 47 8.05 -20.07 -29.71
N THR A 48 7.83 -18.89 -29.11
CA THR A 48 7.40 -17.68 -29.84
C THR A 48 8.44 -17.22 -30.86
N LEU A 49 9.71 -17.38 -30.57
CA LEU A 49 10.81 -17.06 -31.47
C LEU A 49 11.03 -18.13 -32.55
N GLY A 50 10.29 -19.25 -32.52
CA GLY A 50 10.44 -20.36 -33.48
C GLY A 50 11.70 -21.19 -33.25
N GLU A 51 12.37 -21.08 -32.13
CA GLU A 51 13.56 -21.86 -31.77
C GLU A 51 13.19 -23.26 -31.23
N ILE A 52 11.91 -23.50 -30.95
CA ILE A 52 11.37 -24.80 -30.54
C ILE A 52 10.39 -25.28 -31.61
N LYS A 53 10.57 -26.51 -32.09
CA LYS A 53 9.67 -27.16 -33.04
C LYS A 53 8.57 -27.92 -32.29
N GLY A 54 7.33 -27.75 -32.71
CA GLY A 54 6.17 -28.47 -32.20
C GLY A 54 5.40 -27.69 -31.10
N ASP A 55 4.31 -28.31 -30.66
CA ASP A 55 3.46 -27.74 -29.64
C ASP A 55 4.10 -27.95 -28.24
N ILE A 56 4.21 -26.87 -27.48
CA ILE A 56 4.70 -26.94 -26.09
C ILE A 56 3.61 -27.32 -25.10
N GLY A 57 2.35 -27.33 -25.55
CA GLY A 57 1.18 -27.57 -24.69
C GLY A 57 0.90 -26.41 -23.73
N ASN A 58 0.16 -26.70 -22.67
CA ASN A 58 -0.11 -25.79 -21.57
C ASN A 58 0.74 -26.19 -20.35
N PRO A 59 2.00 -25.75 -20.27
CA PRO A 59 2.87 -26.19 -19.19
C PRO A 59 2.39 -25.66 -17.84
N ILE A 60 2.40 -26.56 -16.84
CA ILE A 60 2.07 -26.27 -15.45
C ILE A 60 3.24 -26.64 -14.54
N ILE A 61 3.23 -26.11 -13.33
CA ILE A 61 4.13 -26.52 -12.24
C ILE A 61 3.33 -27.40 -11.31
N GLU A 62 3.81 -28.62 -11.03
CA GLU A 62 3.14 -29.55 -10.13
C GLU A 62 3.95 -29.71 -8.84
N ILE A 63 3.25 -29.65 -7.70
CA ILE A 63 3.84 -29.86 -6.38
C ILE A 63 3.21 -31.13 -5.77
N LYS A 64 4.07 -32.02 -5.24
CA LYS A 64 3.67 -33.24 -4.57
C LYS A 64 4.35 -33.35 -3.23
N VAL A 65 3.62 -33.81 -2.22
CA VAL A 65 4.12 -34.13 -0.88
C VAL A 65 3.91 -35.61 -0.61
N ASP A 66 5.00 -36.30 -0.25
CA ASP A 66 4.96 -37.70 0.18
C ASP A 66 5.43 -37.78 1.63
N LYS A 67 4.48 -37.87 2.56
CA LYS A 67 4.76 -37.92 4.01
C LYS A 67 5.51 -39.16 4.44
N GLU A 68 5.29 -40.30 3.77
CA GLU A 68 5.92 -41.58 4.13
C GLU A 68 7.41 -41.58 3.77
N LYS A 69 7.72 -41.00 2.59
CA LYS A 69 9.10 -40.84 2.12
C LYS A 69 9.77 -39.58 2.65
N LYS A 70 9.03 -38.69 3.30
CA LYS A 70 9.46 -37.36 3.70
C LYS A 70 9.98 -36.53 2.53
N GLU A 71 9.28 -36.57 1.39
CA GLU A 71 9.68 -35.91 0.17
C GLU A 71 8.70 -34.80 -0.24
N ILE A 72 9.24 -33.71 -0.76
CA ILE A 72 8.51 -32.68 -1.52
C ILE A 72 9.08 -32.70 -2.92
N ARG A 73 8.20 -32.73 -3.93
CA ARG A 73 8.58 -32.71 -5.35
C ARG A 73 8.02 -31.47 -6.00
N ILE A 74 8.86 -30.74 -6.75
CA ILE A 74 8.49 -29.62 -7.59
C ILE A 74 8.83 -29.99 -9.03
N ILE A 75 7.83 -30.03 -9.90
CA ILE A 75 7.95 -30.54 -11.26
C ILE A 75 7.52 -29.44 -12.22
N ASP A 76 8.40 -29.04 -13.12
CA ASP A 76 8.12 -28.14 -14.23
C ASP A 76 8.25 -28.85 -15.60
N GLN A 77 7.59 -28.28 -16.59
CA GLN A 77 7.64 -28.69 -17.99
C GLN A 77 8.41 -27.65 -18.84
N GLY A 78 9.34 -26.92 -18.23
CA GLY A 78 10.11 -25.86 -18.83
C GLY A 78 11.20 -26.35 -19.80
N VAL A 79 12.21 -25.53 -19.99
CA VAL A 79 13.33 -25.82 -20.92
C VAL A 79 14.19 -27.00 -20.50
N GLY A 80 14.17 -27.38 -19.20
CA GLY A 80 15.09 -28.39 -18.66
C GLY A 80 16.56 -28.00 -18.78
N MET A 81 17.45 -28.95 -18.48
CA MET A 81 18.91 -28.73 -18.54
C MET A 81 19.62 -29.96 -19.09
N THR A 82 20.71 -29.73 -19.82
CA THR A 82 21.73 -30.73 -20.17
C THR A 82 22.66 -30.95 -18.97
N GLY A 83 23.44 -32.04 -18.99
CA GLY A 83 24.44 -32.29 -17.93
C GLY A 83 25.48 -31.18 -17.78
N ASP A 84 25.85 -30.51 -18.85
CA ASP A 84 26.79 -29.38 -18.81
C ASP A 84 26.14 -28.12 -18.27
N GLU A 85 24.86 -27.89 -18.59
CA GLU A 85 24.06 -26.79 -17.98
C GLU A 85 23.86 -27.01 -16.48
N VAL A 86 23.63 -28.24 -16.02
CA VAL A 86 23.59 -28.56 -14.58
C VAL A 86 24.92 -28.20 -13.91
N LYS A 87 26.06 -28.58 -14.50
CA LYS A 87 27.39 -28.21 -13.98
C LYS A 87 27.58 -26.69 -13.94
N LYS A 88 27.02 -25.96 -14.91
CA LYS A 88 27.16 -24.52 -15.03
C LYS A 88 26.23 -23.75 -14.08
N TYR A 89 24.94 -24.11 -14.00
CA TYR A 89 23.92 -23.34 -13.30
C TYR A 89 23.63 -23.83 -11.87
N ILE A 90 23.92 -25.12 -11.60
CA ILE A 90 23.68 -25.70 -10.27
C ILE A 90 24.96 -25.77 -9.45
N ASN A 91 26.12 -26.09 -10.07
CA ASN A 91 27.37 -26.26 -9.32
C ASN A 91 28.20 -24.97 -9.22
N GLN A 92 27.85 -23.91 -9.94
CA GLN A 92 28.50 -22.60 -9.82
C GLN A 92 27.61 -21.64 -9.06
N ILE A 93 27.95 -21.38 -7.80
CA ILE A 93 27.20 -20.50 -6.92
C ILE A 93 27.21 -19.06 -7.45
N ALA A 94 26.06 -18.37 -7.40
CA ALA A 94 25.86 -17.02 -7.91
C ALA A 94 26.04 -16.91 -9.45
N PHE A 95 25.78 -17.98 -10.19
CA PHE A 95 25.71 -17.95 -11.64
C PHE A 95 24.25 -18.11 -12.08
N SER A 96 23.70 -17.09 -12.77
CA SER A 96 22.29 -17.06 -13.17
C SER A 96 22.11 -17.40 -14.65
N GLY A 97 21.51 -18.56 -14.95
CA GLY A 97 21.07 -18.88 -16.29
C GLY A 97 19.88 -18.04 -16.77
N ALA A 98 19.19 -17.38 -15.87
CA ALA A 98 18.14 -16.42 -16.17
C ALA A 98 18.73 -15.11 -16.72
N GLU A 99 19.77 -14.57 -16.07
CA GLU A 99 20.47 -13.37 -16.50
C GLU A 99 21.13 -13.56 -17.87
N GLU A 100 21.77 -14.71 -18.10
CA GLU A 100 22.35 -15.04 -19.41
C GLU A 100 21.28 -15.11 -20.51
N PHE A 101 20.09 -15.62 -20.20
CA PHE A 101 18.97 -15.66 -21.12
C PHE A 101 18.48 -14.25 -21.46
N VAL A 102 18.26 -13.40 -20.46
CA VAL A 102 17.83 -12.01 -20.65
C VAL A 102 18.84 -11.26 -21.52
N GLU A 103 20.15 -11.37 -21.23
CA GLU A 103 21.20 -10.70 -22.01
C GLU A 103 21.23 -11.18 -23.47
N LYS A 104 21.04 -12.47 -23.70
CA LYS A 104 21.02 -13.05 -25.05
C LYS A 104 19.84 -12.60 -25.90
N TYR A 105 18.68 -12.39 -25.29
CA TYR A 105 17.42 -12.12 -26.01
C TYR A 105 16.86 -10.70 -25.79
N LYS A 106 17.58 -9.78 -25.11
CA LYS A 106 17.14 -8.42 -24.80
C LYS A 106 16.69 -7.59 -26.00
N ASP A 107 17.29 -7.83 -27.19
CA ASP A 107 16.95 -7.12 -28.41
C ASP A 107 15.74 -7.74 -29.14
N LYS A 108 15.27 -8.90 -28.72
CA LYS A 108 14.18 -9.65 -29.35
C LYS A 108 12.90 -9.71 -28.54
N VAL A 109 12.97 -9.46 -27.23
CA VAL A 109 11.85 -9.54 -26.30
C VAL A 109 11.92 -8.32 -25.38
N GLU A 110 10.92 -7.45 -25.43
CA GLU A 110 10.89 -6.19 -24.65
C GLU A 110 10.78 -6.46 -23.15
N ASP A 111 9.98 -7.47 -22.75
CA ASP A 111 9.86 -7.93 -21.37
C ASP A 111 9.89 -9.46 -21.34
N THR A 112 10.87 -10.03 -20.67
CA THR A 112 10.99 -11.48 -20.54
C THR A 112 10.17 -12.04 -19.37
N GLY A 113 9.72 -11.20 -18.42
CA GLY A 113 9.05 -11.62 -17.19
C GLY A 113 9.91 -12.52 -16.30
N ILE A 114 11.21 -12.62 -16.57
CA ILE A 114 12.13 -13.48 -15.82
C ILE A 114 12.31 -12.96 -14.40
N ILE A 115 12.24 -13.87 -13.42
CA ILE A 115 12.20 -13.57 -12.00
C ILE A 115 13.59 -13.66 -11.37
N GLY A 116 14.38 -14.68 -11.74
CA GLY A 116 15.66 -15.01 -11.09
C GLY A 116 16.83 -14.18 -11.62
N HIS A 117 17.55 -13.49 -10.72
CA HIS A 117 18.71 -12.67 -11.08
C HIS A 117 20.02 -13.09 -10.39
N PHE A 118 19.97 -13.73 -9.24
CA PHE A 118 21.14 -13.89 -8.37
C PHE A 118 21.81 -15.26 -8.43
N GLY A 119 21.18 -16.29 -9.03
CA GLY A 119 21.71 -17.65 -9.07
C GLY A 119 21.89 -18.32 -7.69
N LEU A 120 21.13 -17.87 -6.70
CA LEU A 120 21.22 -18.35 -5.30
C LEU A 120 19.94 -19.02 -4.81
N GLY A 121 18.81 -18.80 -5.47
CA GLY A 121 17.49 -19.28 -5.02
C GLY A 121 17.41 -20.79 -4.85
N PHE A 122 18.04 -21.57 -5.73
CA PHE A 122 18.08 -23.03 -5.63
C PHE A 122 18.65 -23.52 -4.31
N TYR A 123 19.67 -22.86 -3.77
CA TYR A 123 20.34 -23.29 -2.54
C TYR A 123 19.48 -23.12 -1.29
N SER A 124 18.37 -22.38 -1.37
CA SER A 124 17.39 -22.33 -0.27
C SER A 124 16.79 -23.70 0.04
N SER A 125 16.80 -24.64 -0.91
CA SER A 125 16.40 -26.04 -0.72
C SER A 125 17.11 -26.72 0.45
N PHE A 126 18.40 -26.42 0.66
CA PHE A 126 19.19 -26.98 1.76
C PHE A 126 18.89 -26.39 3.15
N MET A 127 17.99 -25.41 3.22
CA MET A 127 17.50 -24.92 4.51
C MET A 127 16.49 -25.88 5.14
N VAL A 128 15.80 -26.67 4.32
CA VAL A 128 14.73 -27.57 4.75
C VAL A 128 14.99 -29.03 4.40
N ALA A 129 15.92 -29.31 3.48
CA ALA A 129 16.24 -30.65 3.02
C ALA A 129 17.63 -31.09 3.47
N GLU A 130 17.76 -32.36 3.88
CA GLU A 130 19.04 -33.01 4.14
C GLU A 130 19.71 -33.53 2.86
N LYS A 131 18.89 -33.75 1.81
CA LYS A 131 19.35 -34.19 0.48
C LYS A 131 18.43 -33.63 -0.59
N VAL A 132 19.00 -33.23 -1.73
CA VAL A 132 18.28 -32.72 -2.90
C VAL A 132 18.66 -33.51 -4.13
N GLU A 133 17.66 -33.93 -4.90
CA GLU A 133 17.85 -34.55 -6.21
C GLU A 133 17.21 -33.70 -7.29
N ILE A 134 17.84 -33.64 -8.48
CA ILE A 134 17.31 -32.99 -9.67
C ILE A 134 17.29 -34.02 -10.80
N PHE A 135 16.12 -34.27 -11.36
CA PHE A 135 15.96 -35.03 -12.59
C PHE A 135 15.59 -34.05 -13.71
N THR A 136 16.40 -33.95 -14.75
CA THR A 136 16.17 -32.95 -15.79
C THR A 136 16.49 -33.46 -17.19
N LYS A 137 15.70 -32.97 -18.17
CA LYS A 137 15.93 -33.20 -19.59
C LYS A 137 15.73 -31.90 -20.36
N SER A 138 16.74 -31.48 -21.09
CA SER A 138 16.69 -30.28 -21.93
C SER A 138 15.68 -30.44 -23.10
N PHE A 139 15.12 -29.32 -23.57
CA PHE A 139 14.28 -29.24 -24.75
C PHE A 139 15.08 -29.50 -26.07
N GLN A 140 16.41 -29.46 -26.00
CA GLN A 140 17.28 -29.67 -27.16
C GLN A 140 17.10 -31.08 -27.69
N GLU A 141 17.07 -31.19 -29.03
CA GLU A 141 17.01 -32.48 -29.73
C GLU A 141 18.21 -33.34 -29.28
N ASP A 142 18.00 -34.62 -29.03
CA ASP A 142 19.01 -35.60 -28.62
C ASP A 142 19.69 -35.35 -27.25
N ALA A 143 19.17 -34.42 -26.41
CA ALA A 143 19.70 -34.20 -25.09
C ALA A 143 19.46 -35.43 -24.17
N GLN A 144 20.55 -35.93 -23.56
CA GLN A 144 20.48 -36.97 -22.56
C GLN A 144 19.90 -36.41 -21.25
N ALA A 145 18.96 -37.13 -20.62
CA ALA A 145 18.47 -36.77 -19.32
C ALA A 145 19.48 -37.13 -18.26
N VAL A 146 19.56 -36.31 -17.19
CA VAL A 146 20.51 -36.49 -16.11
C VAL A 146 19.84 -36.41 -14.76
N ARG A 147 20.41 -37.12 -13.79
CA ARG A 147 20.12 -37.01 -12.36
C ARG A 147 21.31 -36.38 -11.66
N TRP A 148 21.06 -35.36 -10.89
CA TRP A 148 22.00 -34.73 -9.98
C TRP A 148 21.54 -34.94 -8.54
N GLU A 149 22.49 -35.22 -7.63
CA GLU A 149 22.20 -35.42 -6.22
C GLU A 149 23.28 -34.74 -5.35
N CYS A 150 22.85 -34.10 -4.25
CA CYS A 150 23.75 -33.50 -3.25
C CYS A 150 23.08 -33.52 -1.86
N ASP A 151 23.89 -33.75 -0.84
CA ASP A 151 23.48 -33.73 0.57
C ASP A 151 23.87 -32.43 1.31
N GLY A 152 24.17 -31.37 0.53
CA GLY A 152 24.65 -30.10 1.09
C GLY A 152 26.16 -30.08 1.40
N SER A 153 26.88 -31.17 1.11
CA SER A 153 28.34 -31.17 1.08
C SER A 153 28.87 -30.56 -0.24
N PRO A 154 30.17 -30.25 -0.36
CA PRO A 154 30.76 -29.79 -1.61
C PRO A 154 30.73 -30.82 -2.73
N GLN A 155 30.36 -32.05 -2.43
CA GLN A 155 30.33 -33.16 -3.39
C GLN A 155 28.94 -33.36 -3.95
N TYR A 156 28.85 -33.72 -5.24
CA TYR A 156 27.63 -34.07 -5.89
C TYR A 156 27.79 -35.31 -6.77
N ILE A 157 26.70 -35.98 -7.08
CA ILE A 157 26.63 -37.08 -8.03
C ILE A 157 25.87 -36.56 -9.28
N LEU A 158 26.39 -36.82 -10.48
CA LEU A 158 25.74 -36.55 -11.74
C LEU A 158 25.83 -37.79 -12.63
N GLU A 159 24.69 -38.32 -13.00
CA GLU A 159 24.58 -39.54 -13.83
C GLU A 159 23.52 -39.43 -14.90
N ASP A 160 23.68 -40.16 -15.97
CA ASP A 160 22.69 -40.24 -17.02
C ASP A 160 21.51 -41.13 -16.58
N VAL A 161 20.29 -40.71 -16.90
CA VAL A 161 19.07 -41.45 -16.58
C VAL A 161 18.11 -41.49 -17.77
N GLU A 162 17.17 -42.44 -17.74
CA GLU A 162 16.10 -42.49 -18.72
C GLU A 162 14.94 -41.57 -18.28
N ARG A 163 14.65 -40.55 -19.09
CA ARG A 163 13.49 -39.68 -18.94
C ARG A 163 13.02 -39.24 -20.33
N THR A 164 11.74 -39.43 -20.62
CA THR A 164 11.15 -39.08 -21.90
C THR A 164 10.74 -37.63 -22.00
N GLU A 165 10.20 -37.08 -20.90
CA GLU A 165 9.64 -35.74 -20.88
C GLU A 165 10.71 -34.68 -20.55
N ARG A 166 10.64 -33.53 -21.29
CA ARG A 166 11.45 -32.36 -20.96
C ARG A 166 11.01 -31.72 -19.66
N GLY A 167 11.86 -30.88 -19.10
CA GLY A 167 11.63 -30.12 -17.87
C GLY A 167 12.46 -30.63 -16.72
N THR A 168 12.15 -30.16 -15.54
CA THR A 168 12.91 -30.44 -14.33
C THR A 168 12.00 -30.91 -13.20
N GLU A 169 12.46 -31.92 -12.47
CA GLU A 169 11.85 -32.38 -11.22
C GLU A 169 12.88 -32.23 -10.12
N ILE A 170 12.56 -31.46 -9.09
CA ILE A 170 13.38 -31.30 -7.89
C ILE A 170 12.72 -32.11 -6.78
N VAL A 171 13.48 -33.01 -6.14
CA VAL A 171 13.06 -33.81 -5.01
C VAL A 171 13.83 -33.37 -3.77
N LEU A 172 13.09 -32.89 -2.77
CA LEU A 172 13.62 -32.49 -1.47
C LEU A 172 13.36 -33.60 -0.47
N HIS A 173 14.41 -34.21 0.10
CA HIS A 173 14.30 -35.10 1.25
C HIS A 173 14.34 -34.24 2.51
N ILE A 174 13.17 -34.09 3.14
CA ILE A 174 12.96 -33.12 4.20
C ILE A 174 13.66 -33.54 5.50
N ALA A 175 14.43 -32.63 6.06
CA ALA A 175 15.15 -32.81 7.31
C ALA A 175 14.19 -32.93 8.50
N GLU A 176 14.62 -33.59 9.57
CA GLU A 176 13.82 -33.85 10.78
C GLU A 176 13.32 -32.58 11.46
N ASP A 177 14.07 -31.50 11.42
CA ASP A 177 13.72 -30.20 11.99
C ASP A 177 12.75 -29.38 11.13
N SER A 178 12.43 -29.84 9.92
CA SER A 178 11.64 -29.16 8.90
C SER A 178 10.39 -29.93 8.49
N THR A 179 9.97 -30.93 9.27
CA THR A 179 8.83 -31.82 8.96
C THR A 179 7.49 -31.09 8.89
N GLU A 180 7.38 -29.86 9.40
CA GLU A 180 6.19 -29.03 9.23
C GLU A 180 5.81 -28.81 7.75
N PHE A 181 6.80 -28.79 6.85
CA PHE A 181 6.58 -28.61 5.42
C PHE A 181 6.03 -29.87 4.71
N LEU A 182 5.94 -31.00 5.39
CA LEU A 182 5.24 -32.18 4.89
C LEU A 182 3.72 -32.12 5.10
N GLU A 183 3.23 -31.11 5.83
CA GLU A 183 1.83 -30.89 6.03
C GLU A 183 1.22 -30.13 4.84
N GLU A 184 0.18 -30.72 4.18
CA GLU A 184 -0.48 -30.11 3.01
C GLU A 184 -1.04 -28.70 3.30
N ASN A 185 -1.60 -28.51 4.50
CA ASN A 185 -2.11 -27.21 4.92
C ASN A 185 -0.97 -26.16 4.99
N ARG A 186 0.23 -26.58 5.42
CA ARG A 186 1.39 -25.69 5.49
C ARG A 186 1.85 -25.27 4.09
N ILE A 187 1.96 -26.21 3.18
CA ILE A 187 2.27 -25.93 1.76
C ILE A 187 1.22 -25.03 1.14
N THR A 188 -0.07 -25.30 1.35
CA THR A 188 -1.15 -24.44 0.86
C THR A 188 -1.03 -23.00 1.35
N GLN A 189 -0.74 -22.82 2.64
CA GLN A 189 -0.51 -21.47 3.20
C GLN A 189 0.65 -20.75 2.53
N LEU A 190 1.76 -21.45 2.28
CA LEU A 190 2.94 -20.87 1.61
C LEU A 190 2.65 -20.51 0.15
N LEU A 191 1.95 -21.39 -0.57
CA LEU A 191 1.53 -21.14 -1.96
C LEU A 191 0.61 -19.93 -2.04
N THR A 192 -0.34 -19.82 -1.14
CA THR A 192 -1.25 -18.67 -1.05
C THR A 192 -0.51 -17.38 -0.70
N LYS A 193 0.48 -17.44 0.19
CA LYS A 193 1.24 -16.27 0.64
C LYS A 193 2.20 -15.74 -0.44
N TYR A 194 2.96 -16.63 -1.07
CA TYR A 194 4.09 -16.23 -1.92
C TYR A 194 3.86 -16.39 -3.43
N ASN A 195 2.98 -17.33 -3.83
CA ASN A 195 2.87 -17.77 -5.21
C ASN A 195 1.47 -17.56 -5.82
N LYS A 196 0.58 -16.85 -5.08
CA LYS A 196 -0.83 -16.67 -5.44
C LYS A 196 -1.04 -16.14 -6.87
N PHE A 197 -0.15 -15.33 -7.37
CA PHE A 197 -0.28 -14.67 -8.67
C PHE A 197 0.85 -15.00 -9.66
N MET A 198 1.61 -16.06 -9.41
CA MET A 198 2.65 -16.51 -10.34
C MET A 198 2.09 -16.73 -11.75
N PRO A 199 2.84 -16.37 -12.84
CA PRO A 199 2.31 -16.34 -14.20
C PRO A 199 2.16 -17.72 -14.85
N ILE A 200 2.54 -18.80 -14.15
CA ILE A 200 2.37 -20.18 -14.57
C ILE A 200 1.40 -20.87 -13.61
N PRO A 201 0.41 -21.65 -14.12
CA PRO A 201 -0.49 -22.42 -13.25
C PRO A 201 0.27 -23.38 -12.35
N ILE A 202 -0.07 -23.38 -11.06
CA ILE A 202 0.53 -24.24 -10.03
C ILE A 202 -0.51 -25.23 -9.57
N LYS A 203 -0.26 -26.51 -9.82
CA LYS A 203 -1.10 -27.63 -9.39
C LYS A 203 -0.62 -28.16 -8.04
N PHE A 204 -1.51 -28.21 -7.08
CA PHE A 204 -1.27 -28.87 -5.80
C PHE A 204 -2.49 -29.72 -5.41
N GLY A 205 -2.37 -31.02 -5.61
CA GLY A 205 -3.44 -31.99 -5.39
C GLY A 205 -4.57 -31.93 -6.43
N THR A 206 -5.74 -32.43 -6.05
CA THR A 206 -6.95 -32.43 -6.86
C THR A 206 -8.14 -31.92 -6.05
N ARG A 207 -9.20 -31.45 -6.74
CA ARG A 207 -10.46 -31.03 -6.12
C ARG A 207 -11.65 -31.66 -6.80
N GLU A 208 -12.74 -31.84 -6.06
CA GLU A 208 -14.03 -32.20 -6.65
C GLU A 208 -14.68 -30.95 -7.22
N GLU A 209 -15.12 -31.02 -8.47
CA GLU A 209 -15.90 -29.99 -9.12
C GLU A 209 -17.28 -30.56 -9.48
N THR A 210 -18.33 -29.81 -9.20
CA THR A 210 -19.69 -30.19 -9.52
C THR A 210 -20.07 -29.57 -10.86
N LEU A 211 -20.29 -30.39 -11.87
CA LEU A 211 -20.74 -29.92 -13.17
C LEU A 211 -22.14 -29.32 -13.08
N PRO A 212 -22.40 -28.16 -13.68
CA PRO A 212 -23.74 -27.61 -13.77
C PRO A 212 -24.63 -28.60 -14.55
N LEU A 213 -25.88 -28.75 -14.10
CA LEU A 213 -26.86 -29.53 -14.82
C LEU A 213 -27.15 -28.87 -16.18
N ALA A 214 -27.30 -29.67 -17.23
CA ALA A 214 -27.77 -29.19 -18.52
C ALA A 214 -29.16 -28.52 -18.37
N GLU A 215 -29.43 -27.46 -19.15
CA GLU A 215 -30.70 -26.72 -19.09
C GLU A 215 -31.92 -27.63 -19.27
N ASP A 216 -31.78 -28.78 -19.96
CA ASP A 216 -32.81 -29.79 -20.21
C ASP A 216 -32.76 -30.98 -19.23
N ALA A 217 -32.03 -30.90 -18.13
CA ALA A 217 -31.89 -32.00 -17.19
C ALA A 217 -33.21 -32.28 -16.45
N PRO A 218 -33.55 -33.57 -16.19
CA PRO A 218 -34.71 -33.94 -15.37
C PRO A 218 -34.64 -33.29 -13.98
N GLU A 219 -35.80 -32.95 -13.39
CA GLU A 219 -35.88 -32.33 -12.05
C GLU A 219 -35.18 -33.14 -10.94
N ASP A 220 -35.06 -34.46 -11.11
CA ASP A 220 -34.38 -35.36 -10.18
C ASP A 220 -32.90 -35.61 -10.50
N ALA A 221 -32.35 -34.96 -11.52
CA ALA A 221 -30.95 -35.14 -11.91
C ALA A 221 -30.02 -34.61 -10.81
N LYS A 222 -29.11 -35.46 -10.36
CA LYS A 222 -28.05 -35.04 -9.45
C LYS A 222 -26.84 -34.54 -10.28
N PRO A 223 -26.27 -33.39 -9.92
CA PRO A 223 -25.09 -32.90 -10.61
C PRO A 223 -23.94 -33.92 -10.48
N GLU A 224 -23.24 -34.12 -11.58
CA GLU A 224 -22.09 -35.02 -11.64
C GLU A 224 -20.89 -34.35 -10.97
N LYS A 225 -20.19 -35.10 -10.13
CA LYS A 225 -18.92 -34.65 -9.53
C LYS A 225 -17.75 -35.24 -10.30
N ILE A 226 -16.88 -34.41 -10.76
CA ILE A 226 -15.63 -34.78 -11.41
C ILE A 226 -14.44 -34.37 -10.55
N THR A 227 -13.35 -35.14 -10.63
CA THR A 227 -12.08 -34.79 -10.00
C THR A 227 -11.23 -34.04 -11.01
N VAL A 228 -10.87 -32.84 -10.69
CA VAL A 228 -10.01 -31.96 -11.52
C VAL A 228 -8.73 -31.58 -10.78
N ASP A 229 -7.73 -31.17 -11.54
CA ASP A 229 -6.51 -30.63 -10.96
C ASP A 229 -6.80 -29.39 -10.11
N ASN A 230 -6.24 -29.34 -8.93
CA ASN A 230 -6.37 -28.16 -8.06
C ASN A 230 -5.28 -27.13 -8.41
N ILE A 231 -5.64 -26.13 -9.22
CA ILE A 231 -4.77 -24.97 -9.50
C ILE A 231 -4.95 -23.97 -8.37
N VAL A 232 -3.86 -23.65 -7.68
CA VAL A 232 -3.88 -22.89 -6.42
C VAL A 232 -3.56 -21.40 -6.59
N ASN A 233 -3.22 -20.96 -7.79
CA ASN A 233 -2.88 -19.58 -8.09
C ASN A 233 -3.72 -19.00 -9.22
N ASN A 234 -3.70 -17.68 -9.35
CA ASN A 234 -4.30 -16.94 -10.46
C ASN A 234 -3.18 -16.38 -11.38
N PRO A 235 -2.90 -17.03 -12.53
CA PRO A 235 -1.79 -16.62 -13.40
C PRO A 235 -2.01 -15.30 -14.15
N THR A 236 -3.26 -14.83 -14.23
CA THR A 236 -3.65 -13.63 -14.97
C THR A 236 -4.48 -12.68 -14.11
N PRO A 237 -3.89 -12.15 -13.03
CA PRO A 237 -4.60 -11.27 -12.12
C PRO A 237 -4.99 -9.95 -12.80
N ALA A 238 -5.98 -9.27 -12.26
CA ALA A 238 -6.57 -8.08 -12.88
C ALA A 238 -5.56 -6.98 -13.22
N TRP A 239 -4.52 -6.78 -12.40
CA TRP A 239 -3.54 -5.72 -12.64
C TRP A 239 -2.63 -5.94 -13.86
N THR A 240 -2.57 -7.16 -14.40
CA THR A 240 -1.79 -7.47 -15.61
C THR A 240 -2.57 -7.24 -16.89
N LYS A 241 -3.88 -6.95 -16.79
CA LYS A 241 -4.77 -6.70 -17.93
C LYS A 241 -4.82 -5.21 -18.26
N ASN A 242 -5.19 -4.88 -19.50
CA ASN A 242 -5.44 -3.48 -19.82
C ASN A 242 -6.64 -2.93 -19.05
N PRO A 243 -6.58 -1.69 -18.53
CA PRO A 243 -7.71 -1.08 -17.83
C PRO A 243 -9.00 -1.02 -18.67
N THR A 244 -8.88 -0.96 -20.01
CA THR A 244 -10.00 -0.93 -20.94
C THR A 244 -10.75 -2.26 -21.04
N ASP A 245 -10.11 -3.35 -20.66
CA ASP A 245 -10.64 -4.71 -20.75
C ASP A 245 -11.32 -5.15 -19.44
N LEU A 246 -11.31 -4.29 -18.43
CA LEU A 246 -11.86 -4.55 -17.10
C LEU A 246 -13.11 -3.72 -16.83
N THR A 247 -14.09 -4.37 -16.21
CA THR A 247 -15.31 -3.76 -15.69
C THR A 247 -15.16 -3.41 -14.21
N GLU A 248 -16.07 -2.62 -13.65
CA GLU A 248 -16.12 -2.34 -12.20
C GLU A 248 -16.30 -3.63 -11.38
N GLU A 249 -17.02 -4.64 -11.91
CA GLU A 249 -17.17 -5.95 -11.28
C GLU A 249 -15.82 -6.69 -11.19
N ASP A 250 -15.01 -6.67 -12.26
CA ASP A 250 -13.67 -7.29 -12.27
C ASP A 250 -12.76 -6.68 -11.19
N TYR A 251 -12.85 -5.35 -10.99
CA TYR A 251 -12.11 -4.67 -9.91
C TYR A 251 -12.63 -5.07 -8.52
N ALA A 252 -13.93 -5.22 -8.35
CA ALA A 252 -14.54 -5.64 -7.09
C ALA A 252 -14.19 -7.09 -6.77
N ASP A 253 -14.25 -7.99 -7.75
CA ASP A 253 -13.88 -9.41 -7.60
C ASP A 253 -12.40 -9.55 -7.24
N PHE A 254 -11.55 -8.76 -7.90
CA PHE A 254 -10.13 -8.76 -7.58
C PHE A 254 -9.85 -8.23 -6.16
N TYR A 255 -10.60 -7.23 -5.69
CA TYR A 255 -10.50 -6.78 -4.30
C TYR A 255 -10.90 -7.87 -3.31
N ARG A 256 -11.99 -8.61 -3.57
CA ARG A 256 -12.43 -9.76 -2.76
C ARG A 256 -11.40 -10.90 -2.78
N GLU A 257 -10.77 -11.13 -3.93
CA GLU A 257 -9.67 -12.09 -4.06
C GLU A 257 -8.47 -11.71 -3.19
N LEU A 258 -8.06 -10.43 -3.19
CA LEU A 258 -6.95 -9.93 -2.37
C LEU A 258 -7.25 -10.00 -0.87
N TYR A 259 -8.48 -9.62 -0.48
CA TYR A 259 -8.90 -9.43 0.91
C TYR A 259 -10.19 -10.20 1.24
N PRO A 260 -10.15 -11.55 1.26
CA PRO A 260 -11.36 -12.38 1.40
C PRO A 260 -12.07 -12.21 2.76
N MET A 261 -11.40 -11.64 3.76
CA MET A 261 -11.99 -11.37 5.08
C MET A 261 -12.56 -9.95 5.20
N GLN A 262 -12.48 -9.14 4.14
CA GLN A 262 -13.07 -7.80 4.10
C GLN A 262 -14.46 -7.85 3.46
N PHE A 263 -15.47 -7.40 4.21
CA PHE A 263 -16.84 -7.37 3.75
C PHE A 263 -17.25 -6.01 3.16
N GLU A 264 -16.47 -4.97 3.42
CA GLU A 264 -16.72 -3.63 2.89
C GLU A 264 -16.02 -3.45 1.56
N GLU A 265 -16.77 -2.98 0.56
CA GLU A 265 -16.22 -2.66 -0.75
C GLU A 265 -15.41 -1.36 -0.71
N PRO A 266 -14.38 -1.23 -1.56
CA PRO A 266 -13.62 0.01 -1.66
C PRO A 266 -14.49 1.12 -2.28
N LEU A 267 -14.17 2.37 -1.95
CA LEU A 267 -14.87 3.54 -2.47
C LEU A 267 -14.65 3.75 -3.96
N PHE A 268 -13.45 3.46 -4.43
CA PHE A 268 -13.00 3.49 -5.83
C PHE A 268 -11.61 2.85 -5.95
N ASN A 269 -11.19 2.64 -7.19
CA ASN A 269 -9.90 2.07 -7.52
C ASN A 269 -9.07 3.00 -8.42
N ILE A 270 -7.76 2.75 -8.44
CA ILE A 270 -6.80 3.39 -9.36
C ILE A 270 -5.98 2.30 -9.99
N HIS A 271 -6.15 2.07 -11.30
CA HIS A 271 -5.33 1.15 -12.06
C HIS A 271 -4.05 1.87 -12.52
N LEU A 272 -2.91 1.33 -12.14
CA LEU A 272 -1.58 1.77 -12.56
C LEU A 272 -1.15 0.91 -13.75
N ASN A 273 -0.78 1.54 -14.84
CA ASN A 273 -0.24 0.86 -16.02
C ASN A 273 0.72 1.83 -16.71
N VAL A 274 2.01 1.55 -16.61
CA VAL A 274 3.12 2.41 -17.10
C VAL A 274 4.22 1.55 -17.66
N ASP A 275 4.64 1.85 -18.87
CA ASP A 275 5.73 1.16 -19.56
C ASP A 275 7.00 2.01 -19.66
N TYR A 276 6.88 3.34 -19.53
CA TYR A 276 8.01 4.27 -19.63
C TYR A 276 7.83 5.49 -18.70
N PRO A 277 8.86 5.97 -18.01
CA PRO A 277 10.28 5.60 -18.03
C PRO A 277 10.65 4.43 -17.09
N PHE A 278 9.71 3.74 -16.55
CA PHE A 278 9.82 2.53 -15.73
C PHE A 278 8.56 1.68 -15.94
N HIS A 279 8.67 0.39 -15.69
CA HIS A 279 7.52 -0.51 -15.71
C HIS A 279 6.85 -0.52 -14.33
N LEU A 280 5.58 -0.20 -14.31
CA LEU A 280 4.77 -0.22 -13.09
C LEU A 280 3.33 -0.60 -13.46
N THR A 281 2.87 -1.69 -12.90
CA THR A 281 1.48 -2.10 -12.96
C THR A 281 0.91 -2.23 -11.54
N GLY A 282 -0.40 -2.24 -11.40
CA GLY A 282 -1.01 -2.40 -10.10
C GLY A 282 -2.41 -1.85 -10.03
N ILE A 283 -3.10 -2.18 -8.95
CA ILE A 283 -4.41 -1.62 -8.63
C ILE A 283 -4.39 -1.18 -7.18
N LEU A 284 -4.64 0.10 -6.95
CA LEU A 284 -4.80 0.67 -5.62
C LEU A 284 -6.29 0.89 -5.34
N TYR A 285 -6.72 0.58 -4.14
CA TYR A 285 -8.08 0.75 -3.67
C TYR A 285 -8.13 1.73 -2.52
N PHE A 286 -9.07 2.67 -2.57
CA PHE A 286 -9.40 3.53 -1.45
C PHE A 286 -10.40 2.79 -0.54
N PRO A 287 -9.98 2.37 0.65
CA PRO A 287 -10.88 1.73 1.59
C PRO A 287 -11.82 2.75 2.20
N LYS A 288 -12.98 2.29 2.66
CA LYS A 288 -13.81 3.07 3.56
C LYS A 288 -13.15 3.09 4.94
N LEU A 289 -12.71 4.27 5.37
CA LEU A 289 -12.06 4.42 6.67
C LEU A 289 -13.13 4.47 7.76
N THR A 290 -13.25 3.38 8.52
CA THR A 290 -14.00 3.39 9.79
C THR A 290 -13.17 4.09 10.87
N LYS A 291 -13.83 4.63 11.91
CA LYS A 291 -13.21 5.45 12.97
C LYS A 291 -12.01 4.84 13.71
N ASN A 292 -11.70 3.58 13.48
CA ASN A 292 -10.55 2.86 14.06
C ASN A 292 -9.41 2.76 13.02
N ILE A 293 -8.60 3.80 12.94
CA ILE A 293 -7.40 3.88 12.09
C ILE A 293 -6.36 2.80 12.45
N ASP A 294 -6.39 2.25 13.67
CA ASP A 294 -5.38 1.31 14.19
C ASP A 294 -5.46 -0.13 13.66
N GLN A 295 -6.35 -0.46 12.74
CA GLN A 295 -6.54 -1.84 12.27
C GLN A 295 -6.35 -2.08 10.77
N ALA A 296 -5.57 -1.28 10.09
CA ALA A 296 -5.17 -1.60 8.72
C ALA A 296 -4.15 -2.77 8.71
N LYS A 297 -4.65 -4.00 8.98
CA LYS A 297 -3.88 -5.24 8.76
C LYS A 297 -3.65 -5.50 7.26
N ASP A 298 -4.50 -4.96 6.42
CA ASP A 298 -4.47 -5.16 4.98
C ASP A 298 -3.76 -3.99 4.34
N LYS A 299 -2.54 -4.23 3.89
CA LYS A 299 -1.64 -3.25 3.31
C LYS A 299 -1.57 -3.41 1.79
N ILE A 300 -0.94 -2.44 1.13
CA ILE A 300 -0.51 -2.60 -0.25
C ILE A 300 0.54 -3.72 -0.30
N GLN A 301 0.37 -4.63 -1.25
CA GLN A 301 1.29 -5.74 -1.49
C GLN A 301 2.20 -5.39 -2.66
N LEU A 302 3.50 -5.56 -2.48
CA LEU A 302 4.49 -5.38 -3.52
C LEU A 302 4.80 -6.71 -4.20
N TYR A 303 4.77 -6.69 -5.51
CA TYR A 303 5.16 -7.77 -6.40
C TYR A 303 6.32 -7.32 -7.30
N GLN A 304 7.06 -8.28 -7.80
CA GLN A 304 8.02 -8.12 -8.89
C GLN A 304 7.84 -9.29 -9.87
N ASN A 305 7.38 -8.97 -11.09
CA ASN A 305 6.99 -9.98 -12.07
C ASN A 305 6.01 -11.02 -11.50
N GLN A 306 4.95 -10.55 -10.85
CA GLN A 306 3.91 -11.35 -10.20
C GLN A 306 4.39 -12.22 -8.99
N VAL A 307 5.64 -12.07 -8.56
CA VAL A 307 6.17 -12.72 -7.35
C VAL A 307 6.02 -11.80 -6.15
N PHE A 308 5.40 -12.30 -5.10
CA PHE A 308 5.25 -11.54 -3.85
C PHE A 308 6.61 -11.21 -3.23
N VAL A 309 6.81 -9.94 -2.92
CA VAL A 309 8.02 -9.41 -2.28
C VAL A 309 7.76 -9.12 -0.81
N THR A 310 6.85 -8.19 -0.53
CA THR A 310 6.54 -7.70 0.82
C THR A 310 5.21 -6.97 0.85
N ASP A 311 4.62 -6.85 2.03
CA ASP A 311 3.50 -5.96 2.34
C ASP A 311 3.95 -4.67 3.07
N ASN A 312 5.25 -4.50 3.29
CA ASN A 312 5.83 -3.26 3.78
C ASN A 312 6.38 -2.45 2.60
N VAL A 313 5.60 -1.45 2.17
CA VAL A 313 5.91 -0.58 1.02
C VAL A 313 6.50 0.77 1.45
N GLU A 314 7.06 0.85 2.66
CA GLU A 314 7.73 2.05 3.17
C GLU A 314 8.83 2.51 2.21
N GLY A 315 8.82 3.81 1.87
CA GLY A 315 9.75 4.42 0.91
C GLY A 315 9.41 4.22 -0.57
N ILE A 316 8.52 3.26 -0.94
CA ILE A 316 8.02 3.10 -2.32
C ILE A 316 6.74 3.90 -2.52
N VAL A 317 5.84 3.82 -1.56
CA VAL A 317 4.58 4.54 -1.56
C VAL A 317 4.69 5.66 -0.54
N PRO A 318 4.30 6.90 -0.88
CA PRO A 318 4.26 7.98 0.10
C PRO A 318 3.44 7.62 1.33
N ASP A 319 3.82 8.14 2.49
CA ASP A 319 3.24 7.76 3.78
C ASP A 319 1.71 7.91 3.84
N PHE A 320 1.19 8.99 3.26
CA PHE A 320 -0.26 9.22 3.23
C PHE A 320 -1.04 8.19 2.40
N LEU A 321 -0.39 7.51 1.46
CA LEU A 321 -0.98 6.47 0.63
C LEU A 321 -0.82 5.07 1.23
N GLN A 322 -0.08 4.90 2.33
CA GLN A 322 0.04 3.60 3.01
C GLN A 322 -1.28 3.14 3.65
N MET A 323 -2.25 4.04 3.78
CA MET A 323 -3.63 3.70 4.18
C MET A 323 -4.45 3.06 3.06
N LEU A 324 -3.97 3.08 1.83
CA LEU A 324 -4.61 2.39 0.71
C LEU A 324 -4.35 0.88 0.79
N ARG A 325 -5.15 0.15 0.03
CA ARG A 325 -5.02 -1.30 -0.18
C ARG A 325 -4.69 -1.57 -1.64
N GLY A 326 -4.31 -2.81 -1.96
CA GLY A 326 -4.10 -3.20 -3.35
C GLY A 326 -2.75 -3.83 -3.61
N VAL A 327 -2.32 -3.74 -4.85
CA VAL A 327 -1.07 -4.32 -5.34
C VAL A 327 -0.29 -3.30 -6.17
N ILE A 328 1.03 -3.43 -6.09
CA ILE A 328 1.99 -2.76 -6.95
C ILE A 328 2.94 -3.82 -7.47
N ASP A 329 3.17 -3.86 -8.76
CA ASP A 329 4.12 -4.76 -9.42
C ASP A 329 5.07 -3.96 -10.30
N SER A 330 6.38 -4.09 -10.05
CA SER A 330 7.40 -3.39 -10.82
C SER A 330 8.73 -4.15 -10.80
N PRO A 331 9.27 -4.50 -11.98
CA PRO A 331 10.61 -5.09 -12.09
C PRO A 331 11.73 -4.08 -11.80
N ASP A 332 11.44 -2.78 -11.89
CA ASP A 332 12.44 -1.70 -11.73
C ASP A 332 12.71 -1.33 -10.27
N ILE A 333 12.00 -1.93 -9.31
CA ILE A 333 12.27 -1.73 -7.88
C ILE A 333 13.45 -2.61 -7.47
N PRO A 334 14.59 -2.00 -7.06
CA PRO A 334 15.77 -2.77 -6.69
C PRO A 334 15.54 -3.52 -5.38
N LEU A 335 15.71 -4.84 -5.42
CA LEU A 335 15.59 -5.73 -4.29
C LEU A 335 16.98 -6.24 -3.88
N ASN A 336 17.13 -6.61 -2.60
CA ASN A 336 18.28 -7.38 -2.17
C ASN A 336 18.16 -8.85 -2.60
N VAL A 337 19.20 -9.64 -2.33
CA VAL A 337 19.27 -11.06 -2.72
C VAL A 337 18.12 -11.89 -2.14
N SER A 338 17.70 -11.59 -0.90
CA SER A 338 16.58 -12.29 -0.23
C SER A 338 15.20 -11.74 -0.62
N ARG A 339 15.13 -10.69 -1.46
CA ARG A 339 13.88 -9.96 -1.80
C ARG A 339 13.11 -9.45 -0.58
N SER A 340 13.77 -9.36 0.58
CA SER A 340 13.13 -9.01 1.85
C SER A 340 13.23 -7.52 2.17
N TYR A 341 14.16 -6.81 1.57
CA TYR A 341 14.42 -5.39 1.83
C TYR A 341 14.53 -4.61 0.53
N LEU A 342 13.97 -3.41 0.58
CA LEU A 342 14.02 -2.44 -0.49
C LEU A 342 15.27 -1.58 -0.35
N GLN A 343 15.95 -1.34 -1.46
CA GLN A 343 17.02 -0.37 -1.49
C GLN A 343 16.44 0.99 -1.87
N SER A 344 16.66 2.01 -1.03
CA SER A 344 16.28 3.38 -1.36
C SER A 344 17.10 3.87 -2.55
N ASP A 345 16.48 4.00 -3.71
CA ASP A 345 17.10 4.42 -4.95
C ASP A 345 16.33 5.57 -5.61
N ALA A 346 16.96 6.22 -6.57
CA ALA A 346 16.35 7.25 -7.41
C ALA A 346 15.14 6.73 -8.20
N ALA A 347 15.13 5.46 -8.59
CA ALA A 347 14.00 4.80 -9.26
C ALA A 347 12.77 4.77 -8.36
N VAL A 348 12.92 4.37 -7.10
CA VAL A 348 11.85 4.30 -6.10
C VAL A 348 11.19 5.66 -5.89
N LYS A 349 11.99 6.74 -5.79
CA LYS A 349 11.47 8.12 -5.68
C LYS A 349 10.66 8.57 -6.90
N LYS A 350 11.05 8.14 -8.10
CA LYS A 350 10.28 8.42 -9.32
C LYS A 350 8.94 7.68 -9.32
N ILE A 351 8.95 6.42 -8.91
CA ILE A 351 7.73 5.60 -8.76
C ILE A 351 6.79 6.25 -7.74
N ALA A 352 7.27 6.60 -6.55
CA ALA A 352 6.49 7.29 -5.53
C ALA A 352 5.85 8.59 -6.04
N SER A 353 6.64 9.44 -6.71
CA SER A 353 6.13 10.68 -7.32
C SER A 353 5.09 10.43 -8.41
N TYR A 354 5.24 9.35 -9.18
CA TYR A 354 4.28 8.98 -10.20
C TYR A 354 2.95 8.51 -9.58
N ILE A 355 3.01 7.65 -8.56
CA ILE A 355 1.83 7.17 -7.83
C ILE A 355 1.08 8.37 -7.23
N THR A 356 1.77 9.28 -6.54
CA THR A 356 1.19 10.53 -6.00
C THR A 356 0.44 11.30 -7.07
N ARG A 357 1.06 11.48 -8.23
CA ARG A 357 0.43 12.20 -9.35
C ARG A 357 -0.82 11.49 -9.85
N LYS A 358 -0.77 10.17 -10.03
CA LYS A 358 -1.92 9.38 -10.51
C LYS A 358 -3.08 9.39 -9.53
N VAL A 359 -2.80 9.33 -8.23
CA VAL A 359 -3.80 9.47 -7.18
C VAL A 359 -4.48 10.85 -7.28
N ALA A 360 -3.70 11.93 -7.35
CA ALA A 360 -4.24 13.28 -7.50
C ALA A 360 -5.07 13.42 -8.78
N ASP A 361 -4.60 12.90 -9.92
CA ASP A 361 -5.31 12.97 -11.20
C ASP A 361 -6.64 12.19 -11.15
N LYS A 362 -6.69 11.04 -10.47
CA LYS A 362 -7.94 10.28 -10.26
C LYS A 362 -8.92 11.07 -9.38
N LEU A 363 -8.46 11.67 -8.28
CA LEU A 363 -9.30 12.50 -7.41
C LEU A 363 -9.88 13.70 -8.16
N ILE A 364 -9.07 14.39 -8.97
CA ILE A 364 -9.54 15.47 -9.86
C ILE A 364 -10.60 14.96 -10.84
N SER A 365 -10.38 13.79 -11.44
CA SER A 365 -11.32 13.19 -12.38
C SER A 365 -12.65 12.83 -11.70
N LEU A 366 -12.61 12.21 -10.53
CA LEU A 366 -13.81 11.86 -9.76
C LEU A 366 -14.62 13.12 -9.39
N PHE A 367 -13.95 14.15 -8.90
CA PHE A 367 -14.57 15.42 -8.55
C PHE A 367 -15.25 16.09 -9.76
N LYS A 368 -14.57 16.11 -10.93
CA LYS A 368 -15.10 16.73 -12.15
C LYS A 368 -16.25 15.95 -12.77
N ASN A 369 -16.20 14.62 -12.73
CA ASN A 369 -17.18 13.77 -13.38
C ASN A 369 -18.50 13.71 -12.60
N ASP A 370 -18.44 13.62 -11.29
CA ASP A 370 -19.60 13.60 -10.40
C ASP A 370 -19.25 14.20 -9.05
N ARG A 371 -19.39 15.51 -8.96
CA ARG A 371 -19.12 16.27 -7.74
C ARG A 371 -19.95 15.77 -6.56
N LYS A 372 -21.22 15.47 -6.77
CA LYS A 372 -22.13 15.05 -5.70
C LYS A 372 -21.72 13.71 -5.11
N ALA A 373 -21.42 12.73 -5.95
CA ALA A 373 -20.89 11.44 -5.49
C ALA A 373 -19.54 11.56 -4.80
N PHE A 374 -18.72 12.55 -5.18
CA PHE A 374 -17.45 12.85 -4.51
C PHE A 374 -17.68 13.47 -3.13
N GLU A 375 -18.61 14.41 -2.99
CA GLU A 375 -19.00 15.02 -1.71
C GLU A 375 -19.53 13.97 -0.73
N GLU A 376 -20.34 13.01 -1.18
CA GLU A 376 -20.85 11.89 -0.38
C GLU A 376 -19.72 11.01 0.18
N LYS A 377 -18.61 10.87 -0.54
CA LYS A 377 -17.42 10.10 -0.12
C LYS A 377 -16.42 10.90 0.72
N TRP A 378 -16.58 12.23 0.79
CA TRP A 378 -15.58 13.12 1.38
C TRP A 378 -15.18 12.73 2.79
N ASN A 379 -16.14 12.41 3.65
CA ASN A 379 -15.85 12.03 5.04
C ASN A 379 -15.00 10.75 5.18
N ASP A 380 -15.07 9.87 4.20
CA ASP A 380 -14.30 8.62 4.19
C ASP A 380 -12.88 8.79 3.63
N ILE A 381 -12.64 9.85 2.80
CA ILE A 381 -11.36 10.07 2.11
C ILE A 381 -10.59 11.28 2.63
N LYS A 382 -11.24 12.21 3.35
CA LYS A 382 -10.65 13.50 3.75
C LYS A 382 -9.32 13.37 4.48
N ILE A 383 -9.20 12.41 5.40
CA ILE A 383 -7.98 12.25 6.21
C ILE A 383 -6.76 11.87 5.35
N ILE A 384 -6.95 11.04 4.32
CA ILE A 384 -5.89 10.67 3.37
C ILE A 384 -5.48 11.91 2.56
N ILE A 385 -6.46 12.69 2.10
CA ILE A 385 -6.22 13.90 1.31
C ILE A 385 -5.49 14.95 2.16
N GLU A 386 -5.99 15.24 3.35
CA GLU A 386 -5.38 16.20 4.27
C GLU A 386 -3.95 15.82 4.64
N TYR A 387 -3.70 14.53 4.91
CA TYR A 387 -2.34 14.05 5.18
C TYR A 387 -1.44 14.17 3.94
N GLY A 388 -1.96 13.87 2.76
CA GLY A 388 -1.24 14.11 1.50
C GLY A 388 -0.91 15.58 1.27
N MET A 389 -1.85 16.49 1.58
CA MET A 389 -1.62 17.94 1.52
C MET A 389 -0.50 18.39 2.47
N LEU A 390 -0.35 17.74 3.62
CA LEU A 390 0.69 18.04 4.60
C LEU A 390 2.06 17.49 4.20
N SER A 391 2.10 16.26 3.70
CA SER A 391 3.35 15.51 3.49
C SER A 391 3.98 15.70 2.11
N GLU A 392 3.18 16.04 1.07
CA GLU A 392 3.60 16.04 -0.32
C GLU A 392 3.27 17.36 -1.03
N GLU A 393 4.28 18.20 -1.30
CA GLU A 393 4.08 19.55 -1.89
C GLU A 393 3.36 19.49 -3.26
N LYS A 394 3.76 18.56 -4.14
CA LYS A 394 3.12 18.39 -5.45
C LYS A 394 1.66 17.91 -5.36
N PHE A 395 1.32 17.20 -4.31
CA PHE A 395 -0.06 16.82 -4.04
C PHE A 395 -0.86 18.01 -3.52
N PHE A 396 -0.26 18.79 -2.62
CA PHE A 396 -0.83 20.04 -2.11
C PHE A 396 -1.19 21.03 -3.25
N GLU A 397 -0.24 21.30 -4.16
CA GLU A 397 -0.50 22.15 -5.33
C GLU A 397 -1.69 21.69 -6.20
N LYS A 398 -1.90 20.37 -6.30
CA LYS A 398 -3.02 19.82 -7.08
C LYS A 398 -4.32 19.78 -6.29
N SER A 399 -4.27 19.77 -4.98
CA SER A 399 -5.44 19.60 -4.11
C SER A 399 -6.44 20.75 -4.22
N ASP A 400 -6.02 21.95 -4.58
CA ASP A 400 -6.90 23.10 -4.86
C ASP A 400 -8.03 22.78 -5.86
N LYS A 401 -7.85 21.74 -6.70
CA LYS A 401 -8.81 21.33 -7.74
C LYS A 401 -9.88 20.35 -7.28
N PHE A 402 -9.75 19.77 -6.07
CA PHE A 402 -10.65 18.72 -5.59
C PHE A 402 -10.80 18.66 -4.07
N ALA A 403 -9.92 19.29 -3.29
CA ALA A 403 -10.07 19.33 -1.85
C ALA A 403 -11.30 20.12 -1.46
N LEU A 404 -12.11 19.56 -0.56
CA LEU A 404 -13.37 20.14 -0.14
C LEU A 404 -13.27 20.62 1.31
N TYR A 405 -13.97 21.71 1.57
CA TYR A 405 -14.11 22.34 2.85
C TYR A 405 -15.59 22.36 3.24
N PRO A 406 -16.06 21.34 3.99
CA PRO A 406 -17.47 21.26 4.40
C PRO A 406 -17.82 22.34 5.41
N THR A 407 -19.04 22.86 5.34
CA THR A 407 -19.61 23.75 6.33
C THR A 407 -20.39 22.96 7.40
N VAL A 408 -20.74 23.61 8.49
CA VAL A 408 -21.63 23.06 9.52
C VAL A 408 -23.06 22.78 9.03
N ASP A 409 -23.40 23.23 7.82
CA ASP A 409 -24.69 23.02 7.15
C ASP A 409 -24.61 22.01 6.00
N ASP A 410 -23.59 21.14 6.02
CA ASP A 410 -23.34 20.08 5.01
C ASP A 410 -23.22 20.62 3.57
N THR A 411 -22.77 21.84 3.39
CA THR A 411 -22.43 22.42 2.09
C THR A 411 -20.93 22.30 1.88
N TYR A 412 -20.50 21.93 0.68
CA TYR A 412 -19.10 21.68 0.35
C TYR A 412 -18.58 22.73 -0.64
N PHE A 413 -17.43 23.29 -0.35
CA PHE A 413 -16.72 24.25 -1.20
C PHE A 413 -15.31 23.78 -1.52
N THR A 414 -14.82 24.06 -2.74
CA THR A 414 -13.38 24.13 -2.96
C THR A 414 -12.84 25.40 -2.29
N PHE A 415 -11.52 25.52 -2.18
CA PHE A 415 -10.96 26.71 -1.53
C PHE A 415 -11.32 28.01 -2.26
N GLU A 416 -11.27 28.00 -3.60
CA GLU A 416 -11.63 29.14 -4.45
C GLU A 416 -13.11 29.53 -4.27
N GLU A 417 -14.01 28.55 -4.30
CA GLU A 417 -15.45 28.79 -4.08
C GLU A 417 -15.75 29.34 -2.68
N LEU A 418 -15.03 28.82 -1.67
CA LEU A 418 -15.13 29.31 -0.30
C LEU A 418 -14.70 30.78 -0.21
N GLU A 419 -13.52 31.10 -0.78
CA GLU A 419 -12.97 32.46 -0.79
C GLU A 419 -13.96 33.44 -1.43
N GLU A 420 -14.49 33.12 -2.61
CA GLU A 420 -15.49 33.97 -3.28
C GLU A 420 -16.76 34.17 -2.44
N LYS A 421 -17.22 33.09 -1.79
CA LYS A 421 -18.45 33.10 -0.98
C LYS A 421 -18.32 33.97 0.27
N ILE A 422 -17.20 33.84 1.02
CA ILE A 422 -17.06 34.50 2.33
C ILE A 422 -16.46 35.90 2.26
N LYS A 423 -15.72 36.23 1.23
CA LYS A 423 -14.99 37.49 1.07
C LYS A 423 -15.83 38.74 1.33
N PRO A 424 -17.09 38.84 0.91
CA PRO A 424 -17.90 40.05 1.14
C PRO A 424 -18.22 40.32 2.61
N LEU A 425 -18.30 39.27 3.43
CA LEU A 425 -18.71 39.37 4.83
C LEU A 425 -17.59 39.07 5.84
N GLN A 426 -16.60 38.27 5.46
CA GLN A 426 -15.58 37.77 6.38
C GLN A 426 -14.18 38.34 6.11
N THR A 427 -14.10 39.51 5.48
CA THR A 427 -12.86 40.29 5.37
C THR A 427 -12.80 41.31 6.50
N ASP A 428 -11.66 41.33 7.23
CA ASP A 428 -11.40 42.26 8.33
C ASP A 428 -10.96 43.66 7.81
N LYS A 429 -10.77 44.60 8.73
CA LYS A 429 -10.30 45.95 8.43
C LYS A 429 -8.92 46.03 7.79
N ASP A 430 -8.07 45.05 8.08
CA ASP A 430 -6.70 44.94 7.57
C ASP A 430 -6.62 44.15 6.26
N ASN A 431 -7.78 43.86 5.68
CA ASN A 431 -7.94 43.15 4.39
C ASN A 431 -7.57 41.66 4.46
N ASN A 432 -7.61 41.06 5.64
CA ASN A 432 -7.43 39.63 5.81
C ASN A 432 -8.78 38.91 5.67
N LEU A 433 -8.78 37.77 4.99
CA LEU A 433 -9.92 36.89 4.91
C LEU A 433 -9.95 35.97 6.13
N ILE A 434 -10.99 36.07 6.94
CA ILE A 434 -11.14 35.29 8.15
C ILE A 434 -12.06 34.08 7.87
N ILE A 435 -11.49 32.88 7.91
CA ILE A 435 -12.21 31.63 7.71
C ILE A 435 -12.61 31.08 9.09
N LEU A 436 -13.91 31.17 9.40
CA LEU A 436 -14.43 30.63 10.64
C LEU A 436 -14.60 29.11 10.53
N TYR A 437 -14.28 28.39 11.59
CA TYR A 437 -14.49 26.95 11.67
C TYR A 437 -14.90 26.46 13.04
N ALA A 438 -15.59 25.32 13.06
CA ALA A 438 -15.90 24.54 14.23
C ALA A 438 -15.25 23.15 14.12
N SER A 439 -14.83 22.57 15.21
CA SER A 439 -14.35 21.19 15.27
C SER A 439 -15.41 20.22 15.81
N ASN A 440 -16.45 20.74 16.45
CA ASN A 440 -17.56 19.94 16.97
C ASN A 440 -18.83 20.77 17.05
N ILE A 441 -19.82 20.41 16.23
CA ILE A 441 -21.08 21.15 16.13
C ILE A 441 -21.82 21.19 17.47
N LYS A 442 -21.84 20.08 18.22
CA LYS A 442 -22.64 19.98 19.46
C LYS A 442 -22.08 20.86 20.57
N SER A 443 -20.78 20.82 20.79
CA SER A 443 -20.14 21.60 21.87
C SER A 443 -19.98 23.08 21.54
N GLN A 444 -20.02 23.43 20.25
CA GLN A 444 -19.79 24.80 19.77
C GLN A 444 -21.05 25.45 19.17
N HIS A 445 -22.26 24.86 19.38
CA HIS A 445 -23.49 25.30 18.71
C HIS A 445 -23.81 26.78 18.94
N SER A 446 -23.67 27.31 20.18
CA SER A 446 -23.99 28.71 20.49
C SER A 446 -23.07 29.71 19.76
N TYR A 447 -21.81 29.33 19.52
CA TYR A 447 -20.87 30.16 18.76
C TYR A 447 -21.16 30.08 17.25
N ILE A 448 -21.56 28.89 16.78
CA ILE A 448 -22.00 28.69 15.40
C ILE A 448 -23.26 29.52 15.10
N ASP A 449 -24.23 29.50 16.02
CA ASP A 449 -25.47 30.27 15.87
C ASP A 449 -25.18 31.78 15.84
N ALA A 450 -24.32 32.29 16.73
CA ALA A 450 -23.90 33.68 16.71
C ALA A 450 -23.19 34.09 15.39
N ALA A 451 -22.38 33.19 14.84
CA ALA A 451 -21.76 33.44 13.54
C ALA A 451 -22.80 33.47 12.39
N LYS A 452 -23.76 32.55 12.41
CA LYS A 452 -24.85 32.49 11.41
C LYS A 452 -25.78 33.70 11.48
N GLU A 453 -26.09 34.23 12.66
CA GLU A 453 -26.86 35.45 12.84
C GLU A 453 -26.20 36.67 12.18
N LYS A 454 -24.86 36.68 12.07
CA LYS A 454 -24.09 37.69 11.34
C LYS A 454 -24.00 37.38 9.83
N GLY A 455 -24.53 36.25 9.37
CA GLY A 455 -24.46 35.81 7.98
C GLY A 455 -23.11 35.21 7.59
N TYR A 456 -22.30 34.80 8.57
CA TYR A 456 -21.00 34.19 8.34
C TYR A 456 -21.11 32.71 8.04
N GLU A 457 -20.28 32.21 7.11
CA GLU A 457 -20.10 30.79 6.88
C GLU A 457 -19.11 30.19 7.89
N VAL A 458 -19.43 29.02 8.41
CA VAL A 458 -18.59 28.29 9.36
C VAL A 458 -18.27 26.92 8.79
N LEU A 459 -16.98 26.60 8.65
CA LEU A 459 -16.52 25.29 8.22
C LEU A 459 -16.62 24.27 9.37
N LEU A 460 -16.80 23.00 9.01
CA LEU A 460 -16.63 21.88 9.93
C LEU A 460 -15.28 21.20 9.66
N LEU A 461 -14.30 21.50 10.48
CA LEU A 461 -12.95 20.92 10.41
C LEU A 461 -12.70 20.04 11.65
N ASP A 462 -13.06 18.77 11.56
CA ASP A 462 -13.09 17.81 12.68
C ASP A 462 -11.99 16.74 12.60
N SER A 463 -11.05 16.90 11.67
CA SER A 463 -9.91 16.00 11.50
C SER A 463 -8.88 16.16 12.65
N PRO A 464 -8.24 15.06 13.12
CA PRO A 464 -7.21 15.14 14.15
C PRO A 464 -5.96 15.93 13.74
N ILE A 465 -5.74 16.15 12.44
CA ILE A 465 -4.57 16.86 11.89
C ILE A 465 -4.92 18.29 11.43
N VAL A 466 -6.11 18.78 11.75
CA VAL A 466 -6.62 20.07 11.27
C VAL A 466 -5.72 21.25 11.63
N SER A 467 -5.12 21.28 12.81
CA SER A 467 -4.26 22.40 13.22
C SER A 467 -3.00 22.52 12.35
N HIS A 468 -2.45 21.39 11.91
CA HIS A 468 -1.32 21.37 10.95
C HIS A 468 -1.76 21.81 9.55
N LEU A 469 -2.95 21.34 9.12
CA LEU A 469 -3.51 21.72 7.83
C LEU A 469 -3.77 23.23 7.75
N ILE A 470 -4.38 23.79 8.78
CA ILE A 470 -4.62 25.24 8.89
C ILE A 470 -3.31 26.02 8.81
N GLN A 471 -2.28 25.61 9.57
CA GLN A 471 -0.97 26.25 9.53
C GLN A 471 -0.36 26.24 8.12
N LYS A 472 -0.48 25.12 7.39
CA LYS A 472 0.01 25.03 6.02
C LYS A 472 -0.78 25.93 5.07
N LEU A 473 -2.12 25.97 5.19
CA LEU A 473 -2.97 26.82 4.36
C LEU A 473 -2.68 28.31 4.61
N GLU A 474 -2.58 28.75 5.87
CA GLU A 474 -2.22 30.13 6.24
C GLU A 474 -0.81 30.50 5.75
N GLY A 475 0.14 29.55 5.78
CA GLY A 475 1.52 29.79 5.29
C GLY A 475 1.65 29.82 3.76
N SER A 476 0.72 29.21 3.03
CA SER A 476 0.75 29.09 1.57
C SER A 476 -0.06 30.16 0.84
N LYS A 477 -1.00 30.83 1.53
CA LYS A 477 -1.91 31.81 0.96
C LYS A 477 -1.80 33.13 1.72
N GLU A 478 -1.68 34.23 1.00
CA GLU A 478 -1.54 35.57 1.59
C GLU A 478 -2.87 36.06 2.18
N ASN A 479 -2.79 36.74 3.31
CA ASN A 479 -3.92 37.41 3.96
C ASN A 479 -5.10 36.48 4.30
N ILE A 480 -4.83 35.21 4.63
CA ILE A 480 -5.82 34.24 5.08
C ILE A 480 -5.55 33.83 6.52
N HIS A 481 -6.58 33.89 7.36
CA HIS A 481 -6.51 33.47 8.76
C HIS A 481 -7.70 32.57 9.10
N PHE A 482 -7.44 31.48 9.77
CA PHE A 482 -8.46 30.60 10.31
C PHE A 482 -8.71 30.93 11.78
N ALA A 483 -9.96 31.11 12.15
CA ALA A 483 -10.37 31.33 13.53
C ALA A 483 -11.46 30.33 13.92
N ARG A 484 -11.25 29.60 15.04
CA ARG A 484 -12.30 28.73 15.56
C ARG A 484 -13.38 29.59 16.21
N VAL A 485 -14.65 29.24 15.98
CA VAL A 485 -15.80 30.06 16.42
C VAL A 485 -15.82 30.40 17.90
N ASP A 486 -15.16 29.61 18.75
CA ASP A 486 -15.06 29.82 20.20
C ASP A 486 -13.70 30.41 20.63
N ALA A 487 -12.88 30.88 19.69
CA ALA A 487 -11.57 31.46 20.01
C ALA A 487 -11.68 32.85 20.67
N ASP A 488 -12.69 33.60 20.27
CA ASP A 488 -13.02 34.92 20.85
C ASP A 488 -14.51 35.21 20.64
N HIS A 489 -14.97 36.36 21.15
CA HIS A 489 -16.32 36.86 20.86
C HIS A 489 -16.46 37.10 19.33
N ILE A 490 -17.65 36.81 18.79
CA ILE A 490 -17.88 36.83 17.33
C ILE A 490 -17.51 38.16 16.65
N ASP A 491 -17.71 39.28 17.33
CA ASP A 491 -17.38 40.60 16.80
C ASP A 491 -15.87 40.88 16.77
N ASN A 492 -15.08 40.17 17.58
CA ASN A 492 -13.63 40.27 17.60
C ASN A 492 -12.98 39.32 16.59
N LEU A 493 -13.65 38.19 16.27
CA LEU A 493 -13.13 37.23 15.31
C LEU A 493 -12.98 37.85 13.91
N ILE A 494 -13.91 38.76 13.53
CA ILE A 494 -13.81 39.52 12.28
C ILE A 494 -13.92 41.02 12.61
N ASN A 495 -12.78 41.65 12.80
CA ASN A 495 -12.71 43.05 13.21
C ASN A 495 -13.02 43.99 12.03
N LYS A 496 -14.17 44.70 12.08
CA LYS A 496 -14.69 45.60 11.03
C LYS A 496 -14.62 47.11 11.34
N ASP A 497 -13.83 47.52 12.32
CA ASP A 497 -13.70 48.93 12.77
C ASP A 497 -15.00 49.58 13.29
N GLU A 498 -15.98 48.80 13.64
CA GLU A 498 -17.20 49.34 14.27
C GLU A 498 -16.83 49.68 15.74
N ALA A 499 -16.63 50.95 16.02
CA ALA A 499 -16.34 51.41 17.38
C ALA A 499 -17.54 51.11 18.30
N LYS A 500 -17.45 50.05 19.05
CA LYS A 500 -18.40 49.73 20.11
C LYS A 500 -18.09 50.60 21.32
N ILE A 501 -18.99 51.46 21.68
CA ILE A 501 -18.87 52.32 22.85
C ILE A 501 -19.48 51.58 24.03
N SER A 502 -18.63 51.23 25.03
CA SER A 502 -19.12 50.71 26.33
C SER A 502 -20.06 51.70 26.99
N LYS A 503 -21.14 51.21 27.52
CA LYS A 503 -22.05 52.02 28.35
C LYS A 503 -21.54 52.14 29.80
N LEU A 504 -20.57 51.32 30.18
CA LEU A 504 -19.92 51.40 31.49
C LEU A 504 -18.80 52.44 31.42
N SER A 505 -18.69 53.25 32.46
CA SER A 505 -17.56 54.13 32.70
C SER A 505 -16.33 53.33 33.11
N ASP A 506 -15.13 53.88 32.94
CA ASP A 506 -13.89 53.26 33.38
C ASP A 506 -13.90 52.85 34.85
N GLN A 507 -14.54 53.69 35.70
CA GLN A 507 -14.70 53.40 37.13
C GLN A 507 -15.59 52.19 37.38
N GLU A 508 -16.72 52.05 36.67
CA GLU A 508 -17.61 50.89 36.79
C GLU A 508 -16.93 49.61 36.27
N ILE A 509 -16.07 49.70 35.25
CA ILE A 509 -15.27 48.59 34.75
C ILE A 509 -14.26 48.13 35.81
N GLU A 510 -13.55 49.08 36.45
CA GLU A 510 -12.59 48.79 37.51
C GLU A 510 -13.25 48.17 38.76
N GLU A 511 -14.49 48.54 39.08
CA GLU A 511 -15.25 47.99 40.22
C GLU A 511 -15.86 46.62 39.92
N LEU A 512 -16.36 46.38 38.69
CA LEU A 512 -17.04 45.14 38.29
C LEU A 512 -16.09 43.95 38.08
N LYS A 513 -14.93 44.20 37.48
CA LYS A 513 -13.98 43.15 37.13
C LYS A 513 -13.53 42.31 38.37
N PRO A 514 -13.12 42.89 39.50
CA PRO A 514 -12.72 42.13 40.69
C PRO A 514 -13.83 41.27 41.26
N ILE A 515 -15.09 41.73 41.19
CA ILE A 515 -16.26 41.01 41.70
C ILE A 515 -16.45 39.71 40.91
N ILE A 516 -16.33 39.76 39.59
CA ILE A 516 -16.42 38.57 38.74
C ILE A 516 -15.22 37.65 38.96
N GLU A 517 -14.04 38.20 39.11
CA GLU A 517 -12.82 37.44 39.36
C GLU A 517 -12.81 36.67 40.69
N GLU A 518 -13.59 37.11 41.68
CA GLU A 518 -13.71 36.42 42.97
C GLU A 518 -14.52 35.12 42.88
N VAL A 519 -15.44 35.01 41.94
CA VAL A 519 -16.35 33.85 41.82
C VAL A 519 -15.86 32.79 40.79
N ILE A 520 -14.78 33.06 40.04
CA ILE A 520 -14.25 32.14 39.04
C ILE A 520 -12.87 31.60 39.43
N PRO A 521 -12.47 30.43 38.93
CA PRO A 521 -11.12 29.87 39.13
C PRO A 521 -10.04 30.71 38.42
N LYS A 522 -9.40 31.64 39.15
CA LYS A 522 -8.37 32.59 38.62
C LYS A 522 -7.20 31.92 37.88
N LYS A 523 -6.92 30.63 38.12
CA LYS A 523 -5.85 29.90 37.43
C LYS A 523 -6.24 29.43 36.03
N THR A 524 -7.54 29.40 35.75
CA THR A 524 -8.09 28.82 34.49
C THR A 524 -8.77 29.89 33.65
N TYR A 525 -9.31 30.94 34.27
CA TYR A 525 -10.07 31.99 33.58
C TYR A 525 -9.46 33.38 33.77
N SER A 526 -9.48 34.17 32.67
CA SER A 526 -9.20 35.59 32.65
C SER A 526 -10.49 36.34 32.30
N VAL A 527 -10.83 37.38 33.06
CA VAL A 527 -12.05 38.21 32.82
C VAL A 527 -11.72 39.33 31.84
N GLN A 528 -12.55 39.43 30.78
CA GLN A 528 -12.52 40.51 29.80
C GLN A 528 -13.87 41.20 29.79
N LEU A 529 -13.91 42.49 30.07
CA LEU A 529 -15.12 43.30 29.98
C LEU A 529 -15.14 43.98 28.61
N GLU A 530 -16.14 43.66 27.80
CA GLU A 530 -16.24 44.16 26.42
C GLU A 530 -17.64 44.73 26.12
N ALA A 531 -17.67 45.72 25.24
CA ALA A 531 -18.93 46.23 24.74
C ALA A 531 -19.53 45.23 23.73
N MET A 532 -20.57 44.53 24.14
CA MET A 532 -21.29 43.56 23.34
C MET A 532 -22.65 44.07 22.86
N ASP A 533 -23.19 43.43 21.81
CA ASP A 533 -24.57 43.70 21.37
C ASP A 533 -25.55 43.34 22.50
N SER A 534 -26.66 44.11 22.59
CA SER A 534 -27.68 43.89 23.63
C SER A 534 -28.39 42.54 23.50
N SER A 535 -28.28 41.84 22.40
CA SER A 535 -28.78 40.49 22.15
C SER A 535 -27.76 39.40 22.53
N ALA A 536 -26.51 39.76 22.76
CA ALA A 536 -25.46 38.81 23.15
C ALA A 536 -25.67 38.22 24.54
N ASN A 537 -25.20 36.99 24.75
CA ASN A 537 -25.20 36.40 26.09
C ASN A 537 -24.32 37.25 27.03
N PRO A 538 -24.73 37.49 28.27
CA PRO A 538 -23.99 38.34 29.20
C PRO A 538 -22.65 37.73 29.66
N PHE A 539 -22.46 36.43 29.48
CA PHE A 539 -21.22 35.69 29.76
C PHE A 539 -20.90 34.75 28.65
N ILE A 540 -19.73 34.90 28.04
CA ILE A 540 -19.22 34.06 26.96
C ILE A 540 -17.86 33.53 27.38
N ILE A 541 -17.66 32.20 27.35
CA ILE A 541 -16.35 31.57 27.59
C ILE A 541 -15.67 31.36 26.28
N THR A 542 -14.48 31.91 26.07
CA THR A 542 -13.69 31.72 24.87
C THR A 542 -12.36 31.02 25.18
N GLN A 543 -11.79 30.34 24.22
CA GLN A 543 -10.50 29.65 24.34
C GLN A 543 -9.48 30.24 23.36
N PRO A 544 -8.44 30.94 23.86
CA PRO A 544 -7.46 31.57 22.99
C PRO A 544 -6.84 30.63 21.96
N GLU A 545 -6.88 31.01 20.71
CA GLU A 545 -6.50 30.18 19.54
C GLU A 545 -5.07 29.63 19.65
N PHE A 546 -4.13 30.48 20.05
CA PHE A 546 -2.71 30.10 20.13
C PHE A 546 -2.46 28.95 21.11
N MET A 547 -3.00 29.05 22.33
CA MET A 547 -2.79 28.04 23.37
C MET A 547 -3.42 26.70 22.97
N ARG A 548 -4.59 26.77 22.36
CA ARG A 548 -5.32 25.60 21.86
C ARG A 548 -4.55 24.89 20.73
N ARG A 549 -4.13 25.61 19.71
CA ARG A 549 -3.36 25.04 18.57
C ARG A 549 -2.07 24.38 19.06
N MET A 550 -1.36 25.03 19.96
CA MET A 550 -0.13 24.46 20.56
C MET A 550 -0.41 23.13 21.25
N LYS A 551 -1.51 23.03 22.00
CA LYS A 551 -1.91 21.80 22.69
C LYS A 551 -2.30 20.69 21.71
N GLU A 552 -3.07 20.99 20.67
CA GLU A 552 -3.48 20.05 19.63
C GLU A 552 -2.27 19.52 18.83
N MET A 553 -1.35 20.39 18.47
CA MET A 553 -0.11 20.01 17.77
C MET A 553 0.79 19.14 18.65
N GLN A 554 0.85 19.39 19.95
CA GLN A 554 1.58 18.55 20.90
C GLN A 554 0.96 17.15 21.01
N ALA A 555 -0.36 17.04 21.03
CA ALA A 555 -1.07 15.76 21.12
C ALA A 555 -0.90 14.87 19.88
N THR A 556 -0.64 15.46 18.71
CA THR A 556 -0.45 14.74 17.43
C THR A 556 1.01 14.41 17.10
N GLY A 557 1.94 14.58 18.06
CA GLY A 557 3.35 14.16 17.92
C GLY A 557 4.22 15.10 17.10
N GLY A 558 3.71 16.26 16.69
CA GLY A 558 4.46 17.27 15.96
C GLY A 558 5.22 18.22 16.86
N GLY A 559 6.32 17.79 17.47
CA GLY A 559 7.02 18.82 18.16
C GLY A 559 8.20 18.50 19.03
N GLY A 560 9.35 18.72 18.56
CA GLY A 560 10.57 18.89 19.29
C GLY A 560 10.62 20.12 20.22
N PHE A 561 9.62 20.34 21.05
CA PHE A 561 9.74 21.17 22.23
C PHE A 561 9.90 20.27 23.46
N MET A 562 11.08 19.63 23.54
CA MET A 562 11.50 18.94 24.76
C MET A 562 11.46 19.90 25.94
N GLY A 563 10.56 19.64 26.90
CA GLY A 563 10.65 20.19 28.24
C GLY A 563 9.55 21.14 28.71
N MET A 564 8.56 21.48 27.91
CA MET A 564 7.38 22.20 28.41
C MET A 564 6.29 21.19 28.80
N GLY A 565 5.99 21.10 30.09
CA GLY A 565 4.92 20.27 30.65
C GLY A 565 3.54 20.61 30.05
N ASN A 566 2.54 19.80 30.36
CA ASN A 566 1.15 20.03 29.94
C ASN A 566 0.76 21.50 30.11
N PHE A 567 0.47 22.18 29.00
CA PHE A 567 -0.09 23.52 29.05
C PHE A 567 -1.44 23.48 29.76
N PRO A 568 -1.66 24.31 30.78
CA PRO A 568 -2.96 24.40 31.43
C PRO A 568 -4.01 24.92 30.45
N ASP A 569 -5.23 24.42 30.58
CA ASP A 569 -6.36 25.01 29.86
C ASP A 569 -6.59 26.43 30.38
N MET A 570 -6.52 27.40 29.47
CA MET A 570 -6.80 28.82 29.80
C MET A 570 -7.99 29.27 28.95
N TYR A 571 -8.92 29.91 29.58
CA TYR A 571 -10.14 30.45 28.97
C TYR A 571 -10.28 31.94 29.29
N ASN A 572 -10.93 32.67 28.40
CA ASN A 572 -11.40 34.00 28.70
C ASN A 572 -12.89 33.93 29.02
N LEU A 573 -13.29 34.67 30.07
CA LEU A 573 -14.67 34.97 30.34
C LEU A 573 -14.95 36.38 29.84
N VAL A 574 -15.63 36.52 28.73
CA VAL A 574 -16.05 37.77 28.13
C VAL A 574 -17.39 38.15 28.76
N VAL A 575 -17.52 39.36 29.27
CA VAL A 575 -18.68 39.87 30.02
C VAL A 575 -19.09 41.26 29.51
#